data_83ee4e514b5b2a741fb5dd30b7e49b53
#
_entry.id   83ee4e514b5b2a741fb5dd30b7e49b53
#
_cell.length_a   1.000
_cell.length_b   1.000
_cell.length_c   1.000
_cell.angle_alpha   90.00
_cell.angle_beta   90.00
_cell.angle_gamma   90.00
#
_symmetry.space_group_name_H-M   'P 1'
#
loop_
_entity.id
_entity.type
_entity.pdbx_description
1 polymer ?
#
loop_
_entity_poly.entity_id
_entity_poly.type
_entity_poly.pdbx_seq_one_letter_code
_entity_poly.pdbx_strand_id
1 'polypeptide(L)'
;MMNHREDKKTFIVGGGDIGQNLAKQLAHAGHQVTLIDQSEDVVDTLGNSIDAICFQGNGASYATLQDLNAGSADLFIGVTQSDELNILSCFTAHMLGAKHTIARIRDTDYASQHHFYKDKLGISMVINPELATAMEISRTLRFPVATRVETFAGGRAELVEMTVKEEWPLVDKTLMEINRNLGIDLLFCAIVRNGQAFVPKGDTKIQAGDVIYLTGAAEKFRSSFRKLNLFKKPLQSVIIAGGGRVSHYLTGILLKQGLKVTVVDPRPHVAERLARECPGAAVMQDDVMRYFDSMSETDFAHTDAFIAITSNDEYNLVSSMYAESQGISKIVTRINAKSRLKVLPKTSKICTVSRNDVAADRIFAYSRSLMNA
;
A
#
# COMPACT_ATOMS: atom_id res chain seq x y z
N MET A 1 11.86 -15.10 32.72
CA MET A 1 10.63 -15.85 32.36
C MET A 1 10.42 -15.68 30.87
N MET A 2 10.75 -16.67 30.06
CA MET A 2 10.43 -16.71 28.64
C MET A 2 8.90 -16.92 28.54
N ASN A 3 8.18 -15.86 28.09
CA ASN A 3 6.79 -16.03 27.69
C ASN A 3 6.78 -17.03 26.54
N HIS A 4 6.24 -18.21 26.74
CA HIS A 4 5.82 -19.09 25.67
C HIS A 4 4.72 -18.33 24.89
N ARG A 5 5.11 -17.61 23.83
CA ARG A 5 4.15 -17.24 22.78
C ARG A 5 3.73 -18.57 22.18
N GLU A 6 2.48 -18.98 22.39
CA GLU A 6 1.89 -20.08 21.64
C GLU A 6 2.07 -19.77 20.15
N ASP A 7 2.73 -20.68 19.44
CA ASP A 7 2.97 -20.56 18.01
C ASP A 7 1.63 -20.55 17.28
N LYS A 8 1.25 -19.39 16.71
CA LYS A 8 -0.05 -19.24 16.03
C LYS A 8 -0.06 -20.01 14.73
N LYS A 9 -1.09 -20.85 14.53
CA LYS A 9 -1.29 -21.61 13.31
C LYS A 9 -1.97 -20.75 12.26
N THR A 10 -1.31 -20.53 11.13
CA THR A 10 -1.84 -19.75 10.02
C THR A 10 -1.88 -20.56 8.75
N PHE A 11 -3.05 -20.61 8.13
CA PHE A 11 -3.26 -21.23 6.83
C PHE A 11 -3.43 -20.17 5.76
N ILE A 12 -2.77 -20.36 4.61
CA ILE A 12 -2.86 -19.45 3.46
C ILE A 12 -3.24 -20.26 2.23
N VAL A 13 -4.35 -19.92 1.59
CA VAL A 13 -4.78 -20.48 0.30
C VAL A 13 -4.43 -19.52 -0.81
N GLY A 14 -3.55 -19.98 -1.71
CA GLY A 14 -3.01 -19.21 -2.82
C GLY A 14 -1.55 -18.80 -2.61
N GLY A 15 -0.64 -19.43 -3.36
CA GLY A 15 0.81 -19.19 -3.36
C GLY A 15 1.28 -18.14 -4.36
N GLY A 16 0.40 -17.27 -4.85
CA GLY A 16 0.78 -16.12 -5.67
C GLY A 16 1.53 -15.04 -4.87
N ASP A 17 1.88 -13.92 -5.52
CA ASP A 17 2.71 -12.86 -4.93
C ASP A 17 2.27 -12.40 -3.53
N ILE A 18 0.95 -12.24 -3.31
CA ILE A 18 0.43 -11.82 -2.00
C ILE A 18 0.61 -12.93 -0.97
N GLY A 19 0.26 -14.19 -1.32
CA GLY A 19 0.38 -15.33 -0.42
C GLY A 19 1.84 -15.62 -0.04
N GLN A 20 2.76 -15.54 -0.99
CA GLN A 20 4.20 -15.69 -0.73
C GLN A 20 4.72 -14.60 0.23
N ASN A 21 4.33 -13.34 -0.02
CA ASN A 21 4.77 -12.22 0.83
C ASN A 21 4.22 -12.38 2.26
N LEU A 22 2.95 -12.75 2.38
CA LEU A 22 2.31 -13.05 3.67
C LEU A 22 2.98 -14.20 4.40
N ALA A 23 3.23 -15.33 3.71
CA ALA A 23 3.88 -16.49 4.29
C ALA A 23 5.25 -16.12 4.88
N LYS A 24 6.06 -15.36 4.12
CA LYS A 24 7.36 -14.85 4.60
C LYS A 24 7.25 -13.97 5.83
N GLN A 25 6.33 -13.00 5.82
CA GLN A 25 6.15 -12.06 6.93
C GLN A 25 5.64 -12.78 8.20
N LEU A 26 4.67 -13.69 8.06
CA LEU A 26 4.07 -14.42 9.17
C LEU A 26 5.04 -15.45 9.78
N ALA A 27 5.75 -16.21 8.94
CA ALA A 27 6.80 -17.11 9.41
C ALA A 27 7.89 -16.34 10.19
N HIS A 28 8.34 -15.20 9.66
CA HIS A 28 9.31 -14.34 10.34
C HIS A 28 8.78 -13.76 11.68
N ALA A 29 7.47 -13.62 11.80
CA ALA A 29 6.80 -13.21 13.05
C ALA A 29 6.56 -14.36 14.03
N GLY A 30 6.99 -15.61 13.72
CA GLY A 30 6.88 -16.78 14.56
C GLY A 30 5.56 -17.53 14.43
N HIS A 31 4.83 -17.38 13.30
CA HIS A 31 3.66 -18.20 13.02
C HIS A 31 4.06 -19.54 12.40
N GLN A 32 3.37 -20.60 12.76
CA GLN A 32 3.39 -21.88 12.01
C GLN A 32 2.54 -21.70 10.75
N VAL A 33 3.17 -21.56 9.60
CA VAL A 33 2.48 -21.27 8.34
C VAL A 33 2.29 -22.54 7.53
N THR A 34 1.05 -22.81 7.10
CA THR A 34 0.70 -23.80 6.10
C THR A 34 0.16 -23.08 4.87
N LEU A 35 0.80 -23.26 3.72
CA LEU A 35 0.40 -22.69 2.45
C LEU A 35 -0.16 -23.78 1.53
N ILE A 36 -1.34 -23.53 0.94
CA ILE A 36 -2.03 -24.44 0.04
C ILE A 36 -2.13 -23.79 -1.33
N ASP A 37 -1.63 -24.43 -2.38
CA ASP A 37 -1.81 -24.04 -3.76
C ASP A 37 -2.08 -25.25 -4.67
N GLN A 38 -2.79 -25.04 -5.78
CA GLN A 38 -3.08 -26.12 -6.75
C GLN A 38 -1.87 -26.43 -7.65
N SER A 39 -0.96 -25.49 -7.83
CA SER A 39 0.22 -25.61 -8.67
C SER A 39 1.36 -26.27 -7.92
N GLU A 40 1.83 -27.41 -8.44
CA GLU A 40 3.00 -28.13 -7.95
C GLU A 40 4.25 -27.24 -8.02
N ASP A 41 4.49 -26.54 -9.14
CA ASP A 41 5.63 -25.63 -9.32
C ASP A 41 5.69 -24.53 -8.25
N VAL A 42 4.52 -24.01 -7.85
CA VAL A 42 4.42 -22.98 -6.80
C VAL A 42 4.77 -23.59 -5.44
N VAL A 43 4.24 -24.76 -5.13
CA VAL A 43 4.47 -25.46 -3.87
C VAL A 43 5.94 -25.82 -3.71
N ASP A 44 6.58 -26.38 -4.74
CA ASP A 44 8.00 -26.76 -4.73
C ASP A 44 8.91 -25.54 -4.59
N THR A 45 8.63 -24.48 -5.35
CA THR A 45 9.42 -23.22 -5.27
C THR A 45 9.35 -22.60 -3.88
N LEU A 46 8.16 -22.61 -3.27
CA LEU A 46 7.95 -22.00 -1.96
C LEU A 46 8.46 -22.86 -0.81
N GLY A 47 8.29 -24.18 -0.88
CA GLY A 47 8.79 -25.11 0.12
C GLY A 47 10.32 -25.03 0.31
N ASN A 48 11.05 -24.64 -0.75
CA ASN A 48 12.50 -24.44 -0.69
C ASN A 48 12.94 -23.04 -0.27
N SER A 49 12.02 -22.07 -0.20
CA SER A 49 12.36 -20.65 -0.02
C SER A 49 11.74 -19.97 1.20
N ILE A 50 10.78 -20.63 1.85
CA ILE A 50 10.03 -20.06 2.99
C ILE A 50 9.98 -21.11 4.10
N ASP A 51 10.08 -20.67 5.34
CA ASP A 51 9.85 -21.51 6.53
C ASP A 51 8.34 -21.72 6.74
N ALA A 52 7.76 -22.57 5.90
CA ALA A 52 6.33 -22.90 5.87
C ALA A 52 6.11 -24.30 5.32
N ILE A 53 5.06 -24.96 5.79
CA ILE A 53 4.59 -26.22 5.19
C ILE A 53 3.81 -25.86 3.93
N CYS A 54 4.28 -26.31 2.76
CA CYS A 54 3.61 -26.09 1.49
C CYS A 54 2.91 -27.38 1.04
N PHE A 55 1.62 -27.28 0.72
CA PHE A 55 0.78 -28.42 0.34
C PHE A 55 0.12 -28.17 -1.01
N GLN A 56 0.24 -29.14 -1.91
CA GLN A 56 -0.46 -29.11 -3.19
C GLN A 56 -1.91 -29.58 -3.01
N GLY A 57 -2.88 -28.72 -3.31
CA GLY A 57 -4.28 -29.10 -3.19
C GLY A 57 -5.26 -27.97 -3.48
N ASN A 58 -6.54 -28.36 -3.50
CA ASN A 58 -7.64 -27.42 -3.64
C ASN A 58 -8.00 -26.85 -2.25
N GLY A 59 -7.64 -25.59 -2.01
CA GLY A 59 -7.92 -24.90 -0.75
C GLY A 59 -9.41 -24.61 -0.45
N ALA A 60 -10.33 -24.93 -1.36
CA ALA A 60 -11.77 -24.89 -1.11
C ALA A 60 -12.37 -26.28 -0.85
N SER A 61 -11.58 -27.36 -0.98
CA SER A 61 -12.04 -28.71 -0.74
C SER A 61 -12.18 -28.98 0.76
N TYR A 62 -13.36 -29.38 1.19
CA TYR A 62 -13.63 -29.79 2.58
C TYR A 62 -12.67 -30.90 3.04
N ALA A 63 -12.48 -31.95 2.21
CA ALA A 63 -11.58 -33.06 2.54
C ALA A 63 -10.14 -32.58 2.74
N THR A 64 -9.61 -31.78 1.80
CA THR A 64 -8.27 -31.21 1.90
C THR A 64 -8.09 -30.39 3.19
N LEU A 65 -9.04 -29.52 3.50
CA LEU A 65 -8.96 -28.67 4.69
C LEU A 65 -9.12 -29.48 5.98
N GLN A 66 -9.93 -30.56 5.97
CA GLN A 66 -10.10 -31.45 7.10
C GLN A 66 -8.82 -32.25 7.34
N ASP A 67 -8.23 -32.84 6.30
CA ASP A 67 -7.00 -33.65 6.38
C ASP A 67 -5.81 -32.86 6.91
N LEU A 68 -5.73 -31.55 6.53
CA LEU A 68 -4.73 -30.62 7.02
C LEU A 68 -5.06 -30.03 8.40
N ASN A 69 -6.20 -30.41 9.00
CA ASN A 69 -6.67 -29.84 10.27
C ASN A 69 -6.78 -28.31 10.27
N ALA A 70 -7.28 -27.73 9.16
CA ALA A 70 -7.44 -26.30 8.98
C ALA A 70 -8.39 -25.67 10.02
N GLY A 71 -9.28 -26.45 10.63
CA GLY A 71 -10.13 -26.01 11.73
C GLY A 71 -9.36 -25.59 13.00
N SER A 72 -8.11 -26.04 13.16
CA SER A 72 -7.26 -25.60 14.28
C SER A 72 -6.56 -24.26 14.03
N ALA A 73 -6.82 -23.60 12.88
CA ALA A 73 -6.19 -22.35 12.52
C ALA A 73 -6.61 -21.20 13.45
N ASP A 74 -5.63 -20.47 13.96
CA ASP A 74 -5.88 -19.17 14.58
C ASP A 74 -6.24 -18.12 13.52
N LEU A 75 -5.63 -18.26 12.32
CA LEU A 75 -5.87 -17.41 11.18
C LEU A 75 -5.88 -18.22 9.87
N PHE A 76 -6.94 -18.07 9.09
CA PHE A 76 -7.08 -18.65 7.77
C PHE A 76 -7.25 -17.56 6.71
N ILE A 77 -6.46 -17.61 5.63
CA ILE A 77 -6.35 -16.53 4.65
C ILE A 77 -6.56 -17.08 3.24
N GLY A 78 -7.61 -16.62 2.55
CA GLY A 78 -7.86 -16.91 1.13
C GLY A 78 -7.40 -15.75 0.26
N VAL A 79 -6.33 -15.94 -0.55
CA VAL A 79 -5.72 -14.89 -1.39
C VAL A 79 -5.45 -15.35 -2.82
N THR A 80 -6.23 -16.28 -3.32
CA THR A 80 -6.15 -16.75 -4.71
C THR A 80 -6.63 -15.69 -5.70
N GLN A 81 -6.64 -16.00 -6.99
CA GLN A 81 -7.16 -15.10 -8.02
C GLN A 81 -8.68 -15.13 -8.17
N SER A 82 -9.40 -16.09 -7.55
CA SER A 82 -10.88 -16.17 -7.57
C SER A 82 -11.44 -15.69 -6.24
N ASP A 83 -12.33 -14.70 -6.30
CA ASP A 83 -13.03 -14.17 -5.13
C ASP A 83 -13.95 -15.23 -4.53
N GLU A 84 -14.63 -16.02 -5.38
CA GLU A 84 -15.52 -17.11 -4.97
C GLU A 84 -14.75 -18.22 -4.24
N LEU A 85 -13.57 -18.60 -4.73
CA LEU A 85 -12.71 -19.58 -4.09
C LEU A 85 -12.21 -19.07 -2.74
N ASN A 86 -11.84 -17.80 -2.64
CA ASN A 86 -11.43 -17.18 -1.38
C ASN A 86 -12.57 -17.16 -0.35
N ILE A 87 -13.80 -16.84 -0.78
CA ILE A 87 -14.97 -16.86 0.08
C ILE A 87 -15.27 -18.30 0.53
N LEU A 88 -15.31 -19.24 -0.40
CA LEU A 88 -15.64 -20.65 -0.11
C LEU A 88 -14.60 -21.28 0.81
N SER A 89 -13.32 -21.07 0.56
CA SER A 89 -12.25 -21.61 1.42
C SER A 89 -12.32 -21.06 2.84
N CYS A 90 -12.53 -19.75 3.00
CA CYS A 90 -12.69 -19.11 4.30
C CYS A 90 -13.94 -19.60 5.04
N PHE A 91 -15.07 -19.73 4.33
CA PHE A 91 -16.30 -20.26 4.91
C PHE A 91 -16.12 -21.73 5.37
N THR A 92 -15.51 -22.59 4.53
CA THR A 92 -15.25 -23.98 4.89
C THR A 92 -14.33 -24.09 6.09
N ALA A 93 -13.25 -23.30 6.15
CA ALA A 93 -12.34 -23.27 7.29
C ALA A 93 -13.05 -22.80 8.58
N HIS A 94 -13.92 -21.78 8.48
CA HIS A 94 -14.72 -21.31 9.61
C HIS A 94 -15.65 -22.41 10.12
N MET A 95 -16.34 -23.12 9.23
CA MET A 95 -17.22 -24.24 9.59
C MET A 95 -16.46 -25.42 10.22
N LEU A 96 -15.18 -25.60 9.88
CA LEU A 96 -14.28 -26.57 10.52
C LEU A 96 -13.76 -26.12 11.88
N GLY A 97 -13.88 -24.83 12.25
CA GLY A 97 -13.49 -24.30 13.56
C GLY A 97 -12.38 -23.24 13.53
N ALA A 98 -11.90 -22.79 12.36
CA ALA A 98 -10.91 -21.72 12.27
C ALA A 98 -11.40 -20.45 12.99
N LYS A 99 -10.55 -19.85 13.84
CA LYS A 99 -10.95 -18.73 14.72
C LYS A 99 -11.21 -17.44 13.94
N HIS A 100 -10.30 -17.12 13.03
CA HIS A 100 -10.39 -15.91 12.20
C HIS A 100 -10.13 -16.24 10.75
N THR A 101 -10.92 -15.65 9.85
CA THR A 101 -10.76 -15.85 8.42
C THR A 101 -10.65 -14.52 7.68
N ILE A 102 -9.77 -14.47 6.67
CA ILE A 102 -9.57 -13.29 5.82
C ILE A 102 -9.74 -13.70 4.37
N ALA A 103 -10.67 -13.07 3.64
CA ALA A 103 -10.87 -13.32 2.23
C ALA A 103 -10.44 -12.11 1.39
N ARG A 104 -9.64 -12.36 0.35
CA ARG A 104 -9.39 -11.40 -0.71
C ARG A 104 -10.61 -11.35 -1.62
N ILE A 105 -11.21 -10.18 -1.77
CA ILE A 105 -12.35 -9.92 -2.64
C ILE A 105 -12.08 -8.64 -3.42
N ARG A 106 -12.06 -8.73 -4.77
CA ARG A 106 -11.76 -7.62 -5.67
C ARG A 106 -12.97 -7.04 -6.35
N ASP A 107 -14.01 -7.86 -6.49
CA ASP A 107 -15.24 -7.45 -7.11
C ASP A 107 -15.98 -6.45 -6.23
N THR A 108 -16.47 -5.36 -6.84
CA THR A 108 -17.17 -4.29 -6.13
C THR A 108 -18.51 -4.73 -5.58
N ASP A 109 -19.20 -5.63 -6.28
CA ASP A 109 -20.50 -6.13 -5.86
C ASP A 109 -20.37 -7.01 -4.62
N TYR A 110 -19.33 -7.86 -4.59
CA TYR A 110 -19.01 -8.65 -3.41
C TYR A 110 -18.46 -7.80 -2.25
N ALA A 111 -17.55 -6.87 -2.55
CA ALA A 111 -16.93 -6.02 -1.52
C ALA A 111 -17.93 -5.13 -0.76
N SER A 112 -19.04 -4.74 -1.41
CA SER A 112 -20.11 -3.95 -0.78
C SER A 112 -20.88 -4.72 0.29
N GLN A 113 -20.83 -6.05 0.29
CA GLN A 113 -21.58 -6.95 1.14
C GLN A 113 -20.80 -7.43 2.38
N HIS A 114 -19.79 -6.70 2.83
CA HIS A 114 -18.88 -7.12 3.91
C HIS A 114 -19.59 -7.50 5.21
N HIS A 115 -20.72 -6.85 5.56
CA HIS A 115 -21.54 -7.23 6.71
C HIS A 115 -22.11 -8.64 6.57
N PHE A 116 -22.61 -8.99 5.37
CA PHE A 116 -23.12 -10.33 5.08
C PHE A 116 -22.03 -11.39 5.25
N TYR A 117 -20.82 -11.13 4.72
CA TYR A 117 -19.70 -12.06 4.84
C TYR A 117 -19.29 -12.27 6.30
N LYS A 118 -19.23 -11.20 7.09
CA LYS A 118 -18.88 -11.28 8.50
C LYS A 118 -19.94 -12.03 9.30
N ASP A 119 -21.21 -11.62 9.17
CA ASP A 119 -22.28 -12.06 10.07
C ASP A 119 -22.87 -13.43 9.69
N LYS A 120 -22.77 -13.81 8.41
CA LYS A 120 -23.39 -15.05 7.90
C LYS A 120 -22.38 -16.09 7.44
N LEU A 121 -21.18 -15.69 6.97
CA LEU A 121 -20.18 -16.61 6.48
C LEU A 121 -18.95 -16.71 7.41
N GLY A 122 -18.94 -16.00 8.53
CA GLY A 122 -17.83 -16.03 9.49
C GLY A 122 -16.52 -15.46 8.96
N ILE A 123 -16.56 -14.64 7.89
CA ILE A 123 -15.37 -14.00 7.33
C ILE A 123 -15.04 -12.78 8.17
N SER A 124 -13.99 -12.88 8.98
CA SER A 124 -13.60 -11.84 9.95
C SER A 124 -13.15 -10.53 9.28
N MET A 125 -12.49 -10.65 8.11
CA MET A 125 -12.00 -9.50 7.35
C MET A 125 -12.06 -9.77 5.84
N VAL A 126 -12.51 -8.76 5.10
CA VAL A 126 -12.42 -8.73 3.63
C VAL A 126 -11.31 -7.74 3.24
N ILE A 127 -10.44 -8.15 2.33
CA ILE A 127 -9.40 -7.27 1.78
C ILE A 127 -9.57 -7.13 0.26
N ASN A 128 -9.57 -5.87 -0.20
CA ASN A 128 -9.47 -5.52 -1.61
C ASN A 128 -8.11 -4.84 -1.85
N PRO A 129 -7.14 -5.55 -2.45
CA PRO A 129 -5.79 -5.01 -2.67
C PRO A 129 -5.77 -3.79 -3.57
N GLU A 130 -6.65 -3.74 -4.57
CA GLU A 130 -6.74 -2.65 -5.52
C GLU A 130 -7.24 -1.36 -4.85
N LEU A 131 -8.31 -1.46 -4.07
CA LEU A 131 -8.83 -0.35 -3.26
C LEU A 131 -7.80 0.08 -2.19
N ALA A 132 -7.17 -0.88 -1.54
CA ALA A 132 -6.13 -0.60 -0.54
C ALA A 132 -4.98 0.20 -1.13
N THR A 133 -4.51 -0.19 -2.33
CA THR A 133 -3.45 0.52 -3.05
C THR A 133 -3.89 1.93 -3.48
N ALA A 134 -5.13 2.07 -3.98
CA ALA A 134 -5.68 3.37 -4.34
C ALA A 134 -5.74 4.33 -3.13
N MET A 135 -6.15 3.82 -1.98
CA MET A 135 -6.17 4.59 -0.73
C MET A 135 -4.77 4.99 -0.27
N GLU A 136 -3.78 4.11 -0.42
CA GLU A 136 -2.37 4.39 -0.08
C GLU A 136 -1.79 5.47 -0.98
N ILE A 137 -2.02 5.37 -2.31
CA ILE A 137 -1.61 6.41 -3.26
C ILE A 137 -2.26 7.74 -2.91
N SER A 138 -3.58 7.75 -2.66
CA SER A 138 -4.30 8.98 -2.29
C SER A 138 -3.75 9.61 -1.00
N ARG A 139 -3.32 8.82 -0.01
CA ARG A 139 -2.65 9.34 1.20
C ARG A 139 -1.29 9.95 0.87
N THR A 140 -0.48 9.25 0.06
CA THR A 140 0.83 9.73 -0.38
C THR A 140 0.72 11.07 -1.10
N LEU A 141 -0.35 11.29 -1.86
CA LEU A 141 -0.63 12.57 -2.52
C LEU A 141 -0.98 13.69 -1.53
N ARG A 142 -1.60 13.39 -0.39
CA ARG A 142 -1.90 14.41 0.64
C ARG A 142 -0.66 14.99 1.29
N PHE A 143 0.48 14.28 1.20
CA PHE A 143 1.77 14.68 1.77
C PHE A 143 2.83 14.82 0.66
N PRO A 144 2.84 15.93 -0.10
CA PRO A 144 3.74 16.08 -1.25
C PRO A 144 5.22 15.93 -0.91
N VAL A 145 5.62 16.29 0.32
CA VAL A 145 7.00 16.22 0.80
C VAL A 145 7.36 14.87 1.43
N ALA A 146 6.37 14.01 1.69
CA ALA A 146 6.61 12.71 2.30
C ALA A 146 7.15 11.70 1.27
N THR A 147 8.13 10.90 1.71
CA THR A 147 8.61 9.73 0.97
C THR A 147 7.75 8.50 1.26
N ARG A 148 7.23 8.40 2.49
CA ARG A 148 6.36 7.31 2.94
C ARG A 148 5.35 7.81 3.97
N VAL A 149 4.13 7.23 3.94
CA VAL A 149 3.08 7.50 4.93
C VAL A 149 2.49 6.18 5.39
N GLU A 150 2.52 5.91 6.69
CA GLU A 150 1.88 4.74 7.30
C GLU A 150 0.77 5.19 8.24
N THR A 151 -0.27 4.36 8.39
CA THR A 151 -1.38 4.66 9.28
C THR A 151 -1.49 3.63 10.39
N PHE A 152 -1.79 4.09 11.59
CA PHE A 152 -1.97 3.29 12.80
C PHE A 152 -3.33 3.54 13.44
N ALA A 153 -3.70 2.68 14.39
CA ALA A 153 -4.89 2.83 15.21
C ALA A 153 -6.18 3.05 14.38
N GLY A 154 -6.36 2.27 13.30
CA GLY A 154 -7.54 2.38 12.44
C GLY A 154 -7.60 3.69 11.64
N GLY A 155 -6.45 4.31 11.31
CA GLY A 155 -6.36 5.57 10.55
C GLY A 155 -6.42 6.84 11.40
N ARG A 156 -6.40 6.71 12.74
CA ARG A 156 -6.42 7.87 13.66
C ARG A 156 -5.05 8.52 13.84
N ALA A 157 -3.96 7.80 13.58
CA ALA A 157 -2.60 8.30 13.64
C ALA A 157 -1.86 7.96 12.35
N GLU A 158 -1.02 8.87 11.90
CA GLU A 158 -0.15 8.70 10.73
C GLU A 158 1.31 8.79 11.17
N LEU A 159 2.18 8.00 10.54
CA LEU A 159 3.63 8.12 10.59
C LEU A 159 4.09 8.57 9.21
N VAL A 160 4.71 9.72 9.16
CA VAL A 160 5.18 10.34 7.91
C VAL A 160 6.70 10.36 7.93
N GLU A 161 7.28 9.73 6.92
CA GLU A 161 8.72 9.76 6.64
C GLU A 161 9.00 10.84 5.62
N MET A 162 10.04 11.65 5.86
CA MET A 162 10.47 12.67 4.92
C MET A 162 11.96 12.97 5.06
N THR A 163 12.62 13.27 3.95
CA THR A 163 14.01 13.70 3.94
C THR A 163 14.09 15.22 4.04
N VAL A 164 14.84 15.70 5.02
CA VAL A 164 15.05 17.13 5.26
C VAL A 164 15.87 17.74 4.14
N LYS A 165 15.34 18.77 3.50
CA LYS A 165 16.03 19.51 2.46
C LYS A 165 16.74 20.73 3.04
N GLU A 166 17.81 21.15 2.41
CA GLU A 166 18.66 22.27 2.86
C GLU A 166 17.86 23.60 3.01
N GLU A 167 16.89 23.82 2.11
CA GLU A 167 16.04 25.00 2.12
C GLU A 167 14.94 25.00 3.19
N TRP A 168 14.81 23.95 3.99
CA TRP A 168 13.72 23.85 4.97
C TRP A 168 14.02 24.66 6.25
N PRO A 169 13.01 25.33 6.81
CA PRO A 169 13.17 26.15 8.01
C PRO A 169 13.50 25.33 9.29
N LEU A 170 13.55 24.01 9.19
CA LEU A 170 13.94 23.09 10.26
C LEU A 170 15.45 22.95 10.40
N VAL A 171 16.22 23.21 9.33
CA VAL A 171 17.66 22.96 9.31
C VAL A 171 18.34 23.83 10.37
N ASP A 172 19.31 23.24 11.09
CA ASP A 172 20.10 23.83 12.17
C ASP A 172 19.32 24.26 13.41
N LYS A 173 18.02 23.96 13.51
CA LYS A 173 17.21 24.19 14.70
C LYS A 173 17.08 22.96 15.56
N THR A 174 17.01 23.15 16.87
CA THR A 174 16.68 22.09 17.82
C THR A 174 15.17 21.81 17.79
N LEU A 175 14.77 20.60 18.20
CA LEU A 175 13.36 20.26 18.31
C LEU A 175 12.61 21.15 19.29
N MET A 176 13.30 21.61 20.35
CA MET A 176 12.72 22.53 21.33
C MET A 176 12.44 23.90 20.69
N GLU A 177 13.36 24.44 19.89
CA GLU A 177 13.17 25.69 19.15
C GLU A 177 12.06 25.58 18.12
N ILE A 178 12.01 24.46 17.39
CA ILE A 178 10.96 24.17 16.39
C ILE A 178 9.59 24.17 17.07
N ASN A 179 9.47 23.48 18.21
CA ASN A 179 8.20 23.40 18.93
C ASN A 179 7.80 24.76 19.53
N ARG A 180 8.74 25.47 20.17
CA ARG A 180 8.49 26.78 20.79
C ARG A 180 8.07 27.83 19.76
N ASN A 181 8.78 27.91 18.63
CA ASN A 181 8.60 28.97 17.65
C ASN A 181 7.44 28.70 16.69
N LEU A 182 7.17 27.44 16.39
CA LEU A 182 6.19 27.04 15.36
C LEU A 182 4.95 26.36 15.94
N GLY A 183 5.00 25.94 17.23
CA GLY A 183 3.88 25.27 17.88
C GLY A 183 3.42 24.03 17.10
N ILE A 184 4.38 23.18 16.71
CA ILE A 184 4.10 22.00 15.92
C ILE A 184 3.51 20.93 16.82
N ASP A 185 2.34 20.45 16.48
CA ASP A 185 1.61 19.44 17.23
C ASP A 185 1.83 18.01 16.63
N LEU A 186 3.10 17.72 16.31
CA LEU A 186 3.58 16.44 15.81
C LEU A 186 4.76 15.96 16.65
N LEU A 187 4.86 14.65 16.85
CA LEU A 187 5.96 14.03 17.54
C LEU A 187 7.03 13.58 16.54
N PHE A 188 8.28 13.98 16.76
CA PHE A 188 9.43 13.43 16.06
C PHE A 188 9.81 12.09 16.71
N CYS A 189 9.48 10.97 16.07
CA CYS A 189 9.67 9.63 16.63
C CYS A 189 11.10 9.13 16.47
N ALA A 190 11.68 9.38 15.29
CA ALA A 190 13.04 8.93 14.97
C ALA A 190 13.68 9.86 13.94
N ILE A 191 15.00 9.84 13.91
CA ILE A 191 15.82 10.44 12.87
C ILE A 191 16.82 9.39 12.39
N VAL A 192 16.97 9.28 11.06
CA VAL A 192 18.05 8.51 10.46
C VAL A 192 19.04 9.49 9.84
N ARG A 193 20.28 9.46 10.35
CA ARG A 193 21.40 10.29 9.89
C ARG A 193 22.57 9.39 9.54
N ASN A 194 23.10 9.53 8.32
CA ASN A 194 24.22 8.69 7.85
C ASN A 194 23.96 7.18 8.01
N GLY A 195 22.70 6.75 7.82
CA GLY A 195 22.30 5.34 7.95
C GLY A 195 22.08 4.84 9.39
N GLN A 196 22.28 5.68 10.40
CA GLN A 196 22.03 5.33 11.81
C GLN A 196 20.73 5.96 12.31
N ALA A 197 19.86 5.12 12.87
CA ALA A 197 18.58 5.54 13.45
C ALA A 197 18.76 5.84 14.95
N PHE A 198 18.19 6.95 15.42
CA PHE A 198 18.13 7.29 16.85
C PHE A 198 16.83 8.03 17.18
N VAL A 199 16.46 7.97 18.46
CA VAL A 199 15.32 8.73 19.01
C VAL A 199 15.81 10.12 19.38
N PRO A 200 15.27 11.19 18.76
CA PRO A 200 15.73 12.54 19.03
C PRO A 200 15.23 13.06 20.38
N LYS A 201 16.02 13.95 21.00
CA LYS A 201 15.67 14.69 22.20
C LYS A 201 15.38 16.16 21.85
N GLY A 202 14.88 16.94 22.82
CA GLY A 202 14.54 18.35 22.63
C GLY A 202 15.72 19.22 22.14
N ASP A 203 16.95 18.90 22.50
CA ASP A 203 18.20 19.55 22.11
C ASP A 203 18.79 19.05 20.79
N THR A 204 18.19 18.02 20.20
CA THR A 204 18.65 17.46 18.92
C THR A 204 18.43 18.48 17.79
N LYS A 205 19.51 18.85 17.12
CA LYS A 205 19.48 19.69 15.92
C LYS A 205 19.15 18.87 14.67
N ILE A 206 18.23 19.35 13.87
CA ILE A 206 17.90 18.79 12.55
C ILE A 206 18.95 19.24 11.53
N GLN A 207 19.40 18.33 10.68
CA GLN A 207 20.37 18.58 9.62
C GLN A 207 19.76 18.30 8.23
N ALA A 208 20.26 18.99 7.22
CA ALA A 208 19.94 18.64 5.84
C ALA A 208 20.37 17.19 5.54
N GLY A 209 19.53 16.44 4.83
CA GLY A 209 19.75 15.02 4.55
C GLY A 209 19.25 14.07 5.63
N ASP A 210 18.84 14.54 6.81
CA ASP A 210 18.19 13.69 7.81
C ASP A 210 16.89 13.09 7.23
N VAL A 211 16.67 11.80 7.49
CA VAL A 211 15.34 11.21 7.30
C VAL A 211 14.61 11.27 8.63
N ILE A 212 13.55 12.08 8.69
CA ILE A 212 12.76 12.29 9.91
C ILE A 212 11.44 11.52 9.83
N TYR A 213 11.05 10.95 10.98
CA TYR A 213 9.80 10.24 11.17
C TYR A 213 8.91 11.04 12.12
N LEU A 214 7.78 11.53 11.60
CA LEU A 214 6.81 12.33 12.35
C LEU A 214 5.53 11.53 12.58
N THR A 215 4.97 11.58 13.79
CA THR A 215 3.65 10.99 14.05
C THR A 215 2.70 11.99 14.68
N GLY A 216 1.41 11.79 14.42
CA GLY A 216 0.32 12.58 14.94
C GLY A 216 -1.01 12.23 14.29
N ALA A 217 -2.08 12.92 14.70
CA ALA A 217 -3.37 12.82 14.03
C ALA A 217 -3.29 13.43 12.62
N ALA A 218 -3.98 12.81 11.65
CA ALA A 218 -3.96 13.22 10.25
C ALA A 218 -4.26 14.72 10.03
N GLU A 219 -5.16 15.27 10.82
CA GLU A 219 -5.57 16.69 10.76
C GLU A 219 -4.44 17.65 11.17
N LYS A 220 -3.60 17.22 12.13
CA LYS A 220 -2.49 18.03 12.66
C LYS A 220 -1.33 18.16 11.69
N PHE A 221 -1.14 17.22 10.78
CA PHE A 221 -0.09 17.29 9.76
C PHE A 221 -0.29 18.49 8.83
N ARG A 222 -1.53 18.75 8.35
CA ARG A 222 -1.79 19.85 7.45
C ARG A 222 -1.44 21.21 8.08
N SER A 223 -1.83 21.43 9.33
CA SER A 223 -1.53 22.67 10.06
C SER A 223 -0.04 22.81 10.34
N SER A 224 0.62 21.76 10.79
CA SER A 224 2.06 21.73 11.10
C SER A 224 2.91 21.95 9.85
N PHE A 225 2.59 21.30 8.73
CA PHE A 225 3.32 21.48 7.47
C PHE A 225 3.17 22.88 6.88
N ARG A 226 2.01 23.54 7.08
CA ARG A 226 1.86 24.97 6.74
C ARG A 226 2.78 25.85 7.58
N LYS A 227 2.84 25.66 8.90
CA LYS A 227 3.72 26.37 9.81
C LYS A 227 5.20 26.17 9.47
N LEU A 228 5.55 24.95 9.00
CA LEU A 228 6.88 24.60 8.53
C LEU A 228 7.20 25.11 7.12
N ASN A 229 6.25 25.77 6.45
CA ASN A 229 6.36 26.19 5.05
C ASN A 229 6.69 25.01 4.09
N LEU A 230 6.29 23.80 4.47
CA LEU A 230 6.47 22.58 3.68
C LEU A 230 5.29 22.33 2.72
N PHE A 231 4.16 22.99 2.94
CA PHE A 231 3.02 23.01 2.02
C PHE A 231 3.25 24.14 1.01
N LYS A 232 3.72 23.77 -0.18
CA LYS A 232 3.60 24.64 -1.32
C LYS A 232 2.09 24.72 -1.70
N LYS A 233 1.65 24.53 -2.80
CA LYS A 233 0.27 24.58 -3.28
C LYS A 233 -0.45 23.24 -3.02
N PRO A 234 -1.73 23.17 -2.63
CA PRO A 234 -2.48 21.92 -2.67
C PRO A 234 -2.54 21.41 -4.11
N LEU A 235 -2.42 20.06 -4.26
CA LEU A 235 -2.52 19.44 -5.58
C LEU A 235 -3.89 19.75 -6.20
N GLN A 236 -3.93 20.07 -7.47
CA GLN A 236 -5.14 20.36 -8.24
C GLN A 236 -5.31 19.44 -9.45
N SER A 237 -4.19 19.03 -10.07
CA SER A 237 -4.17 18.28 -11.31
C SER A 237 -3.29 17.04 -11.20
N VAL A 238 -3.83 15.89 -11.63
CA VAL A 238 -3.17 14.58 -11.55
C VAL A 238 -3.32 13.85 -12.88
N ILE A 239 -2.22 13.30 -13.38
CA ILE A 239 -2.22 12.38 -14.53
C ILE A 239 -1.98 10.96 -14.00
N ILE A 240 -2.79 10.01 -14.44
CA ILE A 240 -2.69 8.59 -14.09
C ILE A 240 -2.40 7.79 -15.36
N ALA A 241 -1.26 7.11 -15.41
CA ALA A 241 -0.92 6.15 -16.45
C ALA A 241 -1.41 4.76 -16.08
N GLY A 242 -2.32 4.23 -16.89
CA GLY A 242 -2.96 2.93 -16.70
C GLY A 242 -4.36 3.00 -16.11
N GLY A 243 -5.35 2.44 -16.82
CA GLY A 243 -6.78 2.47 -16.49
C GLY A 243 -7.30 1.20 -15.80
N GLY A 244 -6.43 0.48 -15.06
CA GLY A 244 -6.81 -0.74 -14.35
C GLY A 244 -7.73 -0.50 -13.14
N ARG A 245 -8.01 -1.57 -12.36
CA ARG A 245 -8.88 -1.50 -11.17
C ARG A 245 -8.38 -0.51 -10.12
N VAL A 246 -7.06 -0.41 -9.89
CA VAL A 246 -6.48 0.58 -8.97
C VAL A 246 -6.82 1.99 -9.43
N SER A 247 -6.66 2.26 -10.75
CA SER A 247 -6.98 3.56 -11.35
C SER A 247 -8.45 3.92 -11.17
N HIS A 248 -9.36 2.98 -11.38
CA HIS A 248 -10.80 3.18 -11.16
C HIS A 248 -11.10 3.68 -9.74
N TYR A 249 -10.63 2.95 -8.70
CA TYR A 249 -10.81 3.37 -7.32
C TYR A 249 -10.13 4.70 -7.01
N LEU A 250 -8.90 4.88 -7.48
CA LEU A 250 -8.12 6.09 -7.24
C LEU A 250 -8.77 7.31 -7.86
N THR A 251 -9.21 7.21 -9.12
CA THR A 251 -9.93 8.28 -9.82
C THR A 251 -11.16 8.71 -9.05
N GLY A 252 -11.99 7.77 -8.59
CA GLY A 252 -13.17 8.08 -7.78
C GLY A 252 -12.82 8.79 -6.46
N ILE A 253 -11.73 8.38 -5.79
CA ILE A 253 -11.26 9.01 -4.56
C ILE A 253 -10.78 10.45 -4.83
N LEU A 254 -9.96 10.65 -5.87
CA LEU A 254 -9.37 11.94 -6.19
C LEU A 254 -10.42 12.95 -6.68
N LEU A 255 -11.38 12.53 -7.49
CA LEU A 255 -12.51 13.37 -7.90
C LEU A 255 -13.34 13.86 -6.71
N LYS A 256 -13.63 12.98 -5.73
CA LYS A 256 -14.30 13.36 -4.48
C LYS A 256 -13.50 14.36 -3.65
N GLN A 257 -12.18 14.40 -3.82
CA GLN A 257 -11.29 15.39 -3.18
C GLN A 257 -11.19 16.71 -3.97
N GLY A 258 -11.88 16.81 -5.11
CA GLY A 258 -11.92 18.01 -5.95
C GLY A 258 -10.71 18.17 -6.88
N LEU A 259 -9.93 17.09 -7.13
CA LEU A 259 -8.81 17.14 -8.06
C LEU A 259 -9.30 16.94 -9.50
N LYS A 260 -8.62 17.61 -10.44
CA LYS A 260 -8.73 17.31 -11.87
C LYS A 260 -7.91 16.07 -12.17
N VAL A 261 -8.55 15.04 -12.71
CA VAL A 261 -7.92 13.75 -12.98
C VAL A 261 -7.95 13.45 -14.47
N THR A 262 -6.77 13.21 -15.04
CA THR A 262 -6.61 12.69 -16.40
C THR A 262 -6.10 11.26 -16.31
N VAL A 263 -6.80 10.31 -16.94
CA VAL A 263 -6.36 8.90 -17.02
C VAL A 263 -5.97 8.60 -18.45
N VAL A 264 -4.78 8.00 -18.63
CA VAL A 264 -4.25 7.63 -19.94
C VAL A 264 -4.08 6.12 -20.00
N ASP A 265 -4.76 5.46 -20.93
CA ASP A 265 -4.66 4.00 -21.17
C ASP A 265 -4.84 3.69 -22.66
N PRO A 266 -3.95 2.91 -23.28
CA PRO A 266 -4.00 2.65 -24.72
C PRO A 266 -5.16 1.70 -25.13
N ARG A 267 -5.78 0.99 -24.19
CA ARG A 267 -6.81 -0.02 -24.47
C ARG A 267 -8.21 0.63 -24.60
N PRO A 268 -8.86 0.54 -25.76
CA PRO A 268 -10.16 1.20 -26.01
C PRO A 268 -11.21 0.84 -24.95
N HIS A 269 -11.41 -0.48 -24.72
CA HIS A 269 -12.42 -0.98 -23.79
C HIS A 269 -12.20 -0.54 -22.35
N VAL A 270 -10.94 -0.26 -21.95
CA VAL A 270 -10.59 0.26 -20.61
C VAL A 270 -10.93 1.74 -20.53
N ALA A 271 -10.54 2.51 -21.54
CA ALA A 271 -10.82 3.94 -21.60
C ALA A 271 -12.33 4.21 -21.61
N GLU A 272 -13.10 3.50 -22.45
CA GLU A 272 -14.56 3.61 -22.51
C GLU A 272 -15.23 3.27 -21.17
N ARG A 273 -14.81 2.18 -20.53
CA ARG A 273 -15.33 1.82 -19.21
C ARG A 273 -15.06 2.92 -18.18
N LEU A 274 -13.84 3.41 -18.09
CA LEU A 274 -13.48 4.47 -17.12
C LEU A 274 -14.22 5.77 -17.40
N ALA A 275 -14.37 6.18 -18.66
CA ALA A 275 -15.12 7.38 -19.02
C ALA A 275 -16.58 7.27 -18.55
N ARG A 276 -17.16 6.08 -18.63
CA ARG A 276 -18.53 5.82 -18.17
C ARG A 276 -18.65 5.75 -16.66
N GLU A 277 -17.70 5.09 -15.98
CA GLU A 277 -17.73 4.87 -14.52
C GLU A 277 -17.23 6.07 -13.72
N CYS A 278 -16.38 6.93 -14.32
CA CYS A 278 -15.79 8.11 -13.71
C CYS A 278 -16.02 9.37 -14.56
N PRO A 279 -17.26 9.84 -14.74
CA PRO A 279 -17.60 10.91 -15.68
C PRO A 279 -16.95 12.26 -15.39
N GLY A 280 -16.39 12.46 -14.20
CA GLY A 280 -15.64 13.67 -13.84
C GLY A 280 -14.16 13.66 -14.25
N ALA A 281 -13.64 12.55 -14.78
CA ALA A 281 -12.25 12.44 -15.21
C ALA A 281 -12.14 12.65 -16.73
N ALA A 282 -11.04 13.25 -17.16
CA ALA A 282 -10.61 13.22 -18.56
C ALA A 282 -9.96 11.84 -18.82
N VAL A 283 -10.46 11.10 -19.80
CA VAL A 283 -9.91 9.79 -20.16
C VAL A 283 -9.35 9.86 -21.57
N MET A 284 -8.06 9.60 -21.70
CA MET A 284 -7.32 9.62 -22.96
C MET A 284 -7.00 8.18 -23.39
N GLN A 285 -7.48 7.79 -24.56
CA GLN A 285 -7.12 6.53 -25.18
C GLN A 285 -5.80 6.69 -25.92
N ASP A 286 -4.69 6.62 -25.20
CA ASP A 286 -3.35 6.74 -25.78
C ASP A 286 -2.29 6.02 -24.93
N ASP A 287 -1.09 5.87 -25.49
CA ASP A 287 0.11 5.54 -24.75
C ASP A 287 0.60 6.75 -23.96
N VAL A 288 1.03 6.57 -22.69
CA VAL A 288 1.40 7.71 -21.84
C VAL A 288 2.62 8.48 -22.34
N MET A 289 3.59 7.81 -22.96
CA MET A 289 4.77 8.51 -23.49
C MET A 289 4.35 9.37 -24.71
N ARG A 290 3.49 8.83 -25.57
CA ARG A 290 2.93 9.58 -26.69
C ARG A 290 2.05 10.73 -26.21
N TYR A 291 1.26 10.52 -25.15
CA TYR A 291 0.50 11.60 -24.52
C TYR A 291 1.42 12.70 -24.00
N PHE A 292 2.54 12.35 -23.37
CA PHE A 292 3.54 13.30 -22.91
C PHE A 292 4.18 14.09 -24.08
N ASP A 293 4.46 13.44 -25.22
CA ASP A 293 4.99 14.10 -26.42
C ASP A 293 4.01 15.16 -26.98
N SER A 294 2.71 15.01 -26.70
CA SER A 294 1.69 15.99 -27.11
C SER A 294 1.49 17.15 -26.12
N MET A 295 2.09 17.07 -24.92
CA MET A 295 1.99 18.09 -23.87
C MET A 295 3.01 19.22 -24.10
N SER A 296 2.57 20.45 -23.88
CA SER A 296 3.46 21.61 -23.83
C SER A 296 4.15 21.74 -22.47
N GLU A 297 5.20 22.55 -22.39
CA GLU A 297 5.85 22.89 -21.11
C GLU A 297 4.84 23.49 -20.11
N THR A 298 3.87 24.23 -20.60
CA THR A 298 2.78 24.81 -19.77
C THR A 298 1.89 23.73 -19.19
N ASP A 299 1.59 22.66 -19.94
CA ASP A 299 0.78 21.54 -19.45
C ASP A 299 1.50 20.79 -18.34
N PHE A 300 2.81 20.54 -18.50
CA PHE A 300 3.63 19.94 -17.45
C PHE A 300 3.68 20.84 -16.20
N ALA A 301 3.84 22.14 -16.36
CA ALA A 301 3.87 23.10 -15.24
C ALA A 301 2.54 23.17 -14.48
N HIS A 302 1.41 22.84 -15.12
CA HIS A 302 0.08 22.78 -14.52
C HIS A 302 -0.27 21.38 -13.98
N THR A 303 0.60 20.40 -14.16
CA THR A 303 0.44 19.04 -13.63
C THR A 303 1.14 18.90 -12.29
N ASP A 304 0.38 18.76 -11.20
CA ASP A 304 0.93 18.70 -9.85
C ASP A 304 1.46 17.30 -9.50
N ALA A 305 0.82 16.25 -10.03
CA ALA A 305 1.23 14.87 -9.76
C ALA A 305 1.09 13.94 -10.97
N PHE A 306 1.98 12.96 -11.05
CA PHE A 306 1.94 11.85 -12.00
C PHE A 306 1.92 10.52 -11.26
N ILE A 307 1.08 9.59 -11.70
CA ILE A 307 0.89 8.28 -11.07
C ILE A 307 0.99 7.20 -12.13
N ALA A 308 2.06 6.40 -12.10
CA ALA A 308 2.27 5.28 -13.01
C ALA A 308 1.83 3.96 -12.36
N ILE A 309 0.70 3.40 -12.82
CA ILE A 309 0.10 2.17 -12.26
C ILE A 309 -0.34 1.18 -13.36
N THR A 310 0.39 1.15 -14.47
CA THR A 310 0.20 0.13 -15.52
C THR A 310 0.58 -1.27 -15.02
N SER A 311 0.37 -2.31 -15.82
CA SER A 311 0.80 -3.68 -15.45
C SER A 311 2.30 -3.92 -15.60
N ASN A 312 3.05 -3.02 -16.21
CA ASN A 312 4.47 -3.15 -16.50
C ASN A 312 5.29 -2.25 -15.58
N ASP A 313 6.09 -2.84 -14.67
CA ASP A 313 6.90 -2.11 -13.69
C ASP A 313 7.99 -1.26 -14.37
N GLU A 314 8.63 -1.76 -15.46
CA GLU A 314 9.67 -1.04 -16.19
C GLU A 314 9.09 0.20 -16.87
N TYR A 315 7.94 0.04 -17.50
CA TYR A 315 7.23 1.15 -18.13
C TYR A 315 6.78 2.21 -17.11
N ASN A 316 6.28 1.75 -15.95
CA ASN A 316 5.94 2.64 -14.85
C ASN A 316 7.17 3.44 -14.39
N LEU A 317 8.33 2.78 -14.29
CA LEU A 317 9.58 3.42 -13.88
C LEU A 317 10.04 4.47 -14.89
N VAL A 318 10.12 4.10 -16.18
CA VAL A 318 10.59 4.99 -17.25
C VAL A 318 9.68 6.22 -17.39
N SER A 319 8.36 6.01 -17.43
CA SER A 319 7.39 7.13 -17.51
C SER A 319 7.45 8.05 -16.29
N SER A 320 7.73 7.49 -15.11
CA SER A 320 7.89 8.28 -13.89
C SER A 320 9.18 9.09 -13.88
N MET A 321 10.29 8.53 -14.36
CA MET A 321 11.56 9.26 -14.50
C MET A 321 11.43 10.38 -15.54
N TYR A 322 10.71 10.15 -16.63
CA TYR A 322 10.43 11.18 -17.62
C TYR A 322 9.59 12.31 -17.00
N ALA A 323 8.50 11.98 -16.29
CA ALA A 323 7.67 12.97 -15.59
C ALA A 323 8.47 13.78 -14.56
N GLU A 324 9.42 13.14 -13.85
CA GLU A 324 10.34 13.82 -12.92
C GLU A 324 11.25 14.81 -13.66
N SER A 325 11.79 14.44 -14.82
CA SER A 325 12.64 15.31 -15.64
C SER A 325 11.89 16.53 -16.19
N GLN A 326 10.57 16.41 -16.42
CA GLN A 326 9.68 17.50 -16.82
C GLN A 326 9.26 18.41 -15.66
N GLY A 327 9.73 18.14 -14.44
CA GLY A 327 9.50 19.02 -13.29
C GLY A 327 8.20 18.74 -12.51
N ILE A 328 7.47 17.65 -12.80
CA ILE A 328 6.30 17.27 -12.00
C ILE A 328 6.73 17.00 -10.56
N SER A 329 6.08 17.67 -9.62
CA SER A 329 6.57 17.77 -8.24
C SER A 329 6.31 16.51 -7.39
N LYS A 330 5.22 15.77 -7.68
CA LYS A 330 4.84 14.54 -6.96
C LYS A 330 4.66 13.39 -7.94
N ILE A 331 5.42 12.31 -7.72
CA ILE A 331 5.36 11.13 -8.58
C ILE A 331 5.16 9.90 -7.72
N VAL A 332 4.19 9.07 -8.11
CA VAL A 332 3.93 7.78 -7.48
C VAL A 332 3.98 6.68 -8.53
N THR A 333 4.80 5.68 -8.28
CA THR A 333 5.05 4.60 -9.23
C THR A 333 4.72 3.25 -8.60
N ARG A 334 3.92 2.44 -9.29
CA ARG A 334 3.68 1.07 -8.87
C ARG A 334 4.83 0.17 -9.33
N ILE A 335 5.48 -0.47 -8.37
CA ILE A 335 6.53 -1.47 -8.61
C ILE A 335 6.28 -2.65 -7.68
N ASN A 336 6.06 -3.83 -8.26
CA ASN A 336 5.88 -5.06 -7.49
C ASN A 336 7.21 -5.77 -7.24
N ALA A 337 8.15 -5.72 -8.18
CA ALA A 337 9.47 -6.34 -8.07
C ALA A 337 10.49 -5.40 -7.41
N LYS A 338 10.78 -5.60 -6.11
CA LYS A 338 11.70 -4.76 -5.33
C LYS A 338 13.12 -4.65 -5.92
N SER A 339 13.56 -5.66 -6.67
CA SER A 339 14.87 -5.62 -7.36
C SER A 339 15.00 -4.45 -8.35
N ARG A 340 13.88 -4.01 -8.95
CA ARG A 340 13.84 -2.91 -9.92
C ARG A 340 14.04 -1.54 -9.27
N LEU A 341 13.78 -1.41 -7.96
CA LEU A 341 14.01 -0.17 -7.21
C LEU A 341 15.48 0.26 -7.20
N LYS A 342 16.41 -0.67 -7.41
CA LYS A 342 17.84 -0.37 -7.45
C LYS A 342 18.26 0.53 -8.62
N VAL A 343 17.40 0.68 -9.63
CA VAL A 343 17.64 1.56 -10.79
C VAL A 343 17.36 3.03 -10.45
N LEU A 344 16.53 3.30 -9.44
CA LEU A 344 16.23 4.67 -9.03
C LEU A 344 17.46 5.33 -8.37
N PRO A 345 17.86 6.53 -8.82
CA PRO A 345 18.86 7.32 -8.14
C PRO A 345 18.45 7.58 -6.68
N LYS A 346 19.40 7.63 -5.76
CA LYS A 346 19.12 7.97 -4.34
C LYS A 346 18.51 9.37 -4.17
N THR A 347 18.68 10.24 -5.15
CA THR A 347 18.15 11.60 -5.19
C THR A 347 16.76 11.69 -5.80
N SER A 348 16.21 10.60 -6.35
CA SER A 348 14.90 10.59 -6.98
C SER A 348 13.79 10.86 -5.94
N LYS A 349 12.81 11.66 -6.36
CA LYS A 349 11.61 12.01 -5.57
C LYS A 349 10.44 11.06 -5.81
N ILE A 350 10.65 10.00 -6.59
CA ILE A 350 9.63 9.03 -6.96
C ILE A 350 9.23 8.21 -5.73
N CYS A 351 7.98 8.32 -5.33
CA CYS A 351 7.38 7.46 -4.31
C CYS A 351 6.97 6.13 -4.95
N THR A 352 7.31 5.02 -4.32
CA THR A 352 6.94 3.70 -4.84
C THR A 352 5.83 3.08 -4.01
N VAL A 353 4.93 2.35 -4.68
CA VAL A 353 3.87 1.58 -4.05
C VAL A 353 3.84 0.17 -4.63
N SER A 354 3.70 -0.83 -3.78
CA SER A 354 3.50 -2.23 -4.20
C SER A 354 2.12 -2.69 -3.76
N ARG A 355 1.29 -3.14 -4.70
CA ARG A 355 -0.04 -3.68 -4.40
C ARG A 355 0.06 -4.89 -3.47
N ASN A 356 1.07 -5.72 -3.66
CA ASN A 356 1.27 -6.94 -2.90
C ASN A 356 1.69 -6.64 -1.47
N ASP A 357 2.58 -5.65 -1.29
CA ASP A 357 3.02 -5.22 0.05
C ASP A 357 1.86 -4.54 0.81
N VAL A 358 1.11 -3.64 0.17
CA VAL A 358 -0.04 -2.97 0.79
C VAL A 358 -1.09 -3.97 1.28
N ALA A 359 -1.37 -5.02 0.49
CA ALA A 359 -2.29 -6.07 0.90
C ALA A 359 -1.75 -6.89 2.06
N ALA A 360 -0.49 -7.33 1.97
CA ALA A 360 0.17 -8.12 3.01
C ALA A 360 0.27 -7.35 4.32
N ASP A 361 0.68 -6.08 4.28
CA ASP A 361 0.82 -5.23 5.47
C ASP A 361 -0.53 -5.03 6.19
N ARG A 362 -1.63 -4.90 5.45
CA ARG A 362 -2.98 -4.80 6.04
C ARG A 362 -3.41 -6.09 6.73
N ILE A 363 -3.18 -7.23 6.09
CA ILE A 363 -3.50 -8.53 6.67
C ILE A 363 -2.63 -8.77 7.92
N PHE A 364 -1.34 -8.44 7.82
CA PHE A 364 -0.40 -8.57 8.93
C PHE A 364 -0.75 -7.64 10.11
N ALA A 365 -1.15 -6.41 9.83
CA ALA A 365 -1.63 -5.49 10.87
C ALA A 365 -2.88 -6.01 11.58
N TYR A 366 -3.81 -6.60 10.84
CA TYR A 366 -4.99 -7.28 11.42
C TYR A 366 -4.59 -8.48 12.27
N SER A 367 -3.72 -9.35 11.78
CA SER A 367 -3.18 -10.48 12.55
C SER A 367 -2.58 -10.02 13.89
N ARG A 368 -1.80 -8.94 13.88
CA ARG A 368 -1.20 -8.35 15.11
C ARG A 368 -2.26 -7.78 16.05
N SER A 369 -3.34 -7.21 15.54
CA SER A 369 -4.44 -6.73 16.40
C SER A 369 -5.15 -7.84 17.15
N LEU A 370 -5.24 -9.04 16.56
CA LEU A 370 -5.76 -10.24 17.21
C LEU A 370 -4.82 -10.80 18.30
N MET A 371 -3.54 -10.41 18.26
CA MET A 371 -2.56 -10.83 19.29
C MET A 371 -2.61 -9.98 20.55
N ASN A 372 -3.16 -8.77 20.45
CA ASN A 372 -3.20 -7.79 21.54
C ASN A 372 -4.59 -7.62 22.14
N ALA A 373 -5.58 -8.40 21.69
CA ALA A 373 -6.94 -8.48 22.21
C ALA A 373 -7.11 -9.73 23.07
#